data_6152099c5b8309beab91c2f18a0ba60b
#
_entry.id   6152099c5b8309beab91c2f18a0ba60b
#
_cell.length_a   1.000
_cell.length_b   1.000
_cell.length_c   1.000
_cell.angle_alpha   90.00
_cell.angle_beta   90.00
_cell.angle_gamma   90.00
#
_symmetry.space_group_name_H-M   'P 1'
#
loop_
_entity.id
_entity.type
_entity.pdbx_description
1 polymer ?
#
loop_
_entity_poly.entity_id
_entity_poly.type
_entity_poly.pdbx_seq_one_letter_code
_entity_poly.pdbx_strand_id
1 'polypeptide(L)' 'MRFENIEKVYNEIASMDAEDKLEELIQWINNEDRLVEEINDTLEYNKDIDDNSDEYEAYEIEKAIDELYELYLG' A
#
# COMPACT_ATOMS: atom_id res chain seq x y z
N MET A 1 -0.20 12.56 -1.15
CA MET A 1 1.05 11.96 -1.67
C MET A 1 0.75 10.63 -2.35
N ARG A 2 1.42 10.35 -3.45
CA ARG A 2 1.29 9.07 -4.14
C ARG A 2 2.66 8.44 -4.28
N PHE A 3 2.72 7.14 -4.19
CA PHE A 3 3.96 6.41 -4.41
C PHE A 3 4.22 6.29 -5.91
N GLU A 4 5.47 6.49 -6.30
CA GLU A 4 5.87 6.43 -7.71
C GLU A 4 6.26 5.03 -8.14
N ASN A 5 6.73 4.22 -7.20
CA ASN A 5 7.15 2.86 -7.48
C ASN A 5 7.07 2.01 -6.21
N ILE A 6 7.25 0.70 -6.38
CA ILE A 6 7.12 -0.23 -5.27
C ILE A 6 8.23 -0.05 -4.22
N GLU A 7 9.39 0.39 -4.65
CA GLU A 7 10.51 0.61 -3.74
C GLU A 7 10.18 1.65 -2.67
N LYS A 8 9.44 2.69 -3.06
CA LYS A 8 9.00 3.71 -2.10
C LYS A 8 8.06 3.12 -1.05
N VAL A 9 7.18 2.22 -1.47
CA VAL A 9 6.27 1.54 -0.55
C VAL A 9 7.06 0.67 0.42
N TYR A 10 8.03 -0.09 -0.07
CA TYR A 10 8.88 -0.91 0.79
C TYR A 10 9.61 -0.09 1.84
N ASN A 11 10.12 1.07 1.46
CA ASN A 11 10.84 1.94 2.38
C ASN A 11 9.96 2.40 3.55
N GLU A 12 8.69 2.67 3.27
CA GLU A 12 7.76 3.13 4.29
C GLU A 12 7.36 2.03 5.27
N ILE A 13 7.36 0.78 4.84
CA ILE A 13 6.92 -0.34 5.67
C ILE A 13 8.05 -1.26 6.09
N ALA A 14 9.31 -0.84 5.92
CA ALA A 14 10.48 -1.70 6.10
C ALA A 14 10.58 -2.34 7.49
N SER A 15 9.97 -1.73 8.50
CA SER A 15 10.00 -2.25 9.86
C SER A 15 8.70 -2.96 10.27
N MET A 16 7.84 -3.29 9.30
CA MET A 16 6.52 -3.86 9.56
C MET A 16 6.33 -5.22 8.92
N ASP A 17 5.43 -6.01 9.49
CA ASP A 17 5.06 -7.32 8.93
C ASP A 17 4.38 -7.20 7.56
N ALA A 18 3.88 -6.02 7.23
CA ALA A 18 3.23 -5.78 5.95
C ALA A 18 4.15 -6.02 4.76
N GLU A 19 5.45 -6.02 4.97
CA GLU A 19 6.42 -6.30 3.91
C GLU A 19 6.20 -7.68 3.29
N ASP A 20 5.96 -8.68 4.13
CA ASP A 20 5.70 -10.04 3.64
C ASP A 20 4.43 -10.10 2.80
N LYS A 21 3.39 -9.43 3.25
CA LYS A 21 2.13 -9.38 2.51
C LYS A 21 2.30 -8.66 1.18
N LEU A 22 3.08 -7.60 1.17
CA LEU A 22 3.35 -6.87 -0.05
C LEU A 22 4.09 -7.76 -1.07
N GLU A 23 5.06 -8.54 -0.62
CA GLU A 23 5.78 -9.44 -1.49
C GLU A 23 4.86 -10.49 -2.10
N GLU A 24 3.96 -11.05 -1.31
CA GLU A 24 2.98 -12.02 -1.81
C GLU A 24 2.05 -11.40 -2.84
N LEU A 25 1.62 -10.16 -2.60
CA LEU A 25 0.77 -9.44 -3.55
C LEU A 25 1.49 -9.22 -4.88
N ILE A 26 2.77 -8.88 -4.82
CA ILE A 26 3.57 -8.68 -6.02
C ILE A 26 3.64 -9.97 -6.83
N GLN A 27 3.87 -11.09 -6.17
CA GLN A 27 3.93 -12.39 -6.83
C GLN A 27 2.59 -12.75 -7.46
N TRP A 28 1.51 -12.47 -6.75
CA TRP A 28 0.16 -12.81 -7.22
C TRP A 28 -0.23 -11.97 -8.44
N ILE A 29 -0.03 -10.66 -8.35
CA ILE A 29 -0.40 -9.74 -9.43
C ILE A 29 0.58 -9.82 -10.60
N ASN A 30 1.86 -10.08 -10.29
CA ASN A 30 2.94 -10.13 -11.26
C ASN A 30 3.07 -8.84 -12.06
N ASN A 31 2.75 -7.72 -11.43
CA ASN A 31 2.86 -6.39 -12.03
C ASN A 31 2.98 -5.36 -10.92
N GLU A 32 4.21 -4.93 -10.66
CA GLU A 32 4.50 -3.98 -9.58
C GLU A 32 3.82 -2.64 -9.77
N ASP A 33 3.80 -2.16 -11.01
CA ASP A 33 3.20 -0.86 -11.32
C ASP A 33 1.71 -0.85 -11.00
N ARG A 34 1.02 -1.94 -11.34
CA ARG A 34 -0.39 -2.07 -11.04
C ARG A 34 -0.63 -2.13 -9.55
N LEU A 35 0.20 -2.85 -8.82
CA LEU A 35 0.07 -2.94 -7.37
C LEU A 35 0.27 -1.58 -6.72
N VAL A 36 1.27 -0.82 -7.15
CA VAL A 36 1.51 0.52 -6.65
C VAL A 36 0.28 1.40 -6.88
N GLU A 37 -0.31 1.31 -8.06
CA GLU A 37 -1.50 2.08 -8.39
C GLU A 37 -2.68 1.71 -7.49
N GLU A 38 -2.89 0.42 -7.22
CA GLU A 38 -3.94 -0.04 -6.33
C GLU A 38 -3.71 0.41 -4.89
N ILE A 39 -2.47 0.39 -4.44
CA ILE A 39 -2.13 0.89 -3.10
C ILE A 39 -2.46 2.39 -3.02
N ASN A 40 -2.05 3.15 -4.00
CA ASN A 40 -2.36 4.59 -4.04
C ASN A 40 -3.86 4.83 -4.01
N ASP A 41 -4.62 4.10 -4.80
CA ASP A 41 -6.07 4.25 -4.86
C ASP A 41 -6.72 3.90 -3.52
N THR A 42 -6.26 2.83 -2.89
CA THR A 42 -6.79 2.41 -1.59
C THR A 42 -6.49 3.45 -0.52
N LEU A 43 -5.30 4.01 -0.54
CA LEU A 43 -4.92 5.05 0.41
C LEU A 43 -5.78 6.30 0.23
N GLU A 44 -6.01 6.71 -1.01
CA GLU A 44 -6.85 7.87 -1.28
C GLU A 44 -8.31 7.62 -0.89
N TYR A 45 -8.80 6.42 -1.11
CA TYR A 45 -10.16 6.06 -0.75
C TYR A 45 -10.37 6.11 0.76
N ASN A 46 -9.38 5.66 1.53
CA ASN A 46 -9.47 5.60 2.99
C ASN A 46 -9.09 6.91 3.67
N LYS A 47 -8.53 7.84 2.92
CA LYS A 47 -8.12 9.13 3.49
C LYS A 47 -9.33 9.96 3.85
N ASP A 48 -9.33 10.52 5.06
CA ASP A 48 -10.39 11.42 5.50
C ASP A 48 -10.31 12.70 4.67
N ILE A 49 -11.47 13.15 4.20
CA ILE A 49 -11.58 14.35 3.36
C ILE A 49 -11.02 15.59 4.08
N ASP A 50 -11.16 15.63 5.40
CA ASP A 50 -10.73 16.78 6.19
C ASP A 50 -9.24 16.75 6.51
N ASP A 51 -8.53 15.72 6.12
CA ASP A 51 -7.10 15.59 6.37
C ASP A 51 -6.32 16.46 5.39
N ASN A 52 -5.59 17.43 5.93
CA ASN A 52 -4.76 18.34 5.14
C ASN A 52 -3.34 17.83 4.96
N SER A 53 -3.03 16.65 5.48
CA SER A 53 -1.70 16.07 5.37
C SER A 53 -1.48 15.50 3.98
N ASP A 54 -0.33 15.79 3.40
CA ASP A 54 0.06 15.20 2.12
C ASP A 54 0.78 13.87 2.30
N GLU A 55 1.02 13.47 3.54
CA GLU A 55 1.74 12.25 3.84
C GLU A 55 0.84 11.24 4.55
N TYR A 56 1.02 9.97 4.21
CA TYR A 56 0.33 8.88 4.88
C TYR A 56 1.21 8.37 6.02
N GLU A 57 0.59 8.05 7.13
CA GLU A 57 1.32 7.42 8.21
C GLU A 57 1.54 5.94 7.89
N ALA A 58 2.58 5.36 8.49
CA ALA A 58 2.96 4.00 8.19
C ALA A 58 1.82 3.00 8.42
N TYR A 59 1.02 3.19 9.48
CA TYR A 59 -0.08 2.27 9.74
C TYR A 59 -1.18 2.35 8.68
N GLU A 60 -1.35 3.50 8.05
CA GLU A 60 -2.32 3.65 6.96
C GLU A 60 -1.89 2.84 5.75
N ILE A 61 -0.59 2.86 5.46
CA ILE A 61 -0.03 2.09 4.36
C ILE A 61 -0.16 0.60 4.64
N GLU A 62 0.14 0.20 5.88
CA GLU A 62 -0.03 -1.20 6.30
C GLU A 62 -1.47 -1.64 6.15
N LYS A 63 -2.40 -0.80 6.56
CA LYS A 63 -3.82 -1.11 6.46
C LYS A 63 -4.25 -1.29 5.00
N ALA A 64 -3.76 -0.43 4.11
CA ALA A 64 -4.07 -0.55 2.69
C ALA A 64 -3.55 -1.87 2.12
N ILE A 65 -2.34 -2.26 2.50
CA ILE A 65 -1.75 -3.51 2.07
C ILE A 65 -2.56 -4.70 2.61
N ASP A 66 -2.99 -4.64 3.88
CA ASP A 66 -3.83 -5.67 4.46
C ASP A 66 -5.15 -5.81 3.71
N GLU A 67 -5.78 -4.70 3.36
CA GLU A 67 -7.04 -4.72 2.62
C GLU A 67 -6.86 -5.37 1.24
N LEU A 68 -5.79 -5.04 0.54
CA LEU A 68 -5.50 -5.65 -0.76
C LEU A 68 -5.17 -7.14 -0.61
N TYR A 69 -4.43 -7.48 0.42
CA TYR A 69 -4.11 -8.88 0.69
C TYR A 69 -5.38 -9.69 0.92
N GLU A 70 -6.29 -9.18 1.75
CA GLU A 70 -7.57 -9.84 2.00
C GLU A 70 -8.40 -9.97 0.72
N LEU A 71 -8.36 -8.94 -0.11
CA LEU A 71 -9.13 -8.93 -1.35
C LEU A 71 -8.64 -9.97 -2.35
N TYR A 72 -7.33 -10.13 -2.47
CA TYR A 72 -6.76 -10.99 -3.50
C TYR A 72 -6.33 -12.37 -2.98
N LEU A 73 -5.87 -12.46 -1.76
CA LEU A 73 -5.27 -13.67 -1.21
C LEU A 73 -5.97 -14.19 0.04
N GLY A 74 -6.84 -13.41 0.61
CA GLY A 74 -7.53 -13.78 1.84
C GLY A 74 -8.75 -14.69 1.68
#